data_a7a0a2b5a537ffee6c1f30858f49abce
#
_entry.id   a7a0a2b5a537ffee6c1f30858f49abce
#
_cell.length_a   1.000
_cell.length_b   1.000
_cell.length_c   1.000
_cell.angle_alpha   90.00
_cell.angle_beta   90.00
_cell.angle_gamma   90.00
#
_symmetry.space_group_name_H-M   'P 1'
#
loop_
_entity.id
_entity.type
_entity.pdbx_description
1 polymer ?
#
loop_
_entity_poly.entity_id
_entity_poly.type
_entity_poly.pdbx_seq_one_letter_code
_entity_poly.pdbx_strand_id
1 'polypeptide(L)'
;TYGIWASELESLNMQELLKYRWKDTVSFFGDGLSYKGNICTNHYLDYGLFNLNNFQEALLGRCNGLSWQVETVEKIDFSEKETFVICASGKKYNARLVIDASGHKTPFIRRPEDKEIAKQAAYGVVGKFSSPPVEKNRFVLMDFRPDHLNATQLKEPPSFLYAMDLGDGSYFVEETSLACAPPVSFESLKARLNSRLSNKGIQIEEIIHEEHCLFPMNLPLPY
;
A
#
# COMPACT_ATOMS: atom_id res chain seq x y z
N THR A 1 0.59 3.66 4.24
CA THR A 1 0.12 2.78 5.34
C THR A 1 0.90 1.48 5.32
N TYR A 2 1.48 1.04 6.45
CA TYR A 2 2.26 -0.20 6.53
C TYR A 2 1.57 -1.19 7.48
N GLY A 3 1.11 -2.31 6.91
CA GLY A 3 0.46 -3.37 7.67
C GLY A 3 1.16 -4.72 7.49
N ILE A 4 0.90 -5.64 8.41
CA ILE A 4 1.51 -6.96 8.46
C ILE A 4 0.57 -7.96 9.16
N TRP A 5 0.71 -9.25 8.87
CA TRP A 5 0.09 -10.28 9.69
C TRP A 5 0.74 -10.29 11.07
N ALA A 6 -0.07 -10.18 12.14
CA ALA A 6 0.44 -10.02 13.49
C ALA A 6 1.32 -11.19 13.96
N SER A 7 1.07 -12.40 13.47
CA SER A 7 1.89 -13.59 13.76
C SER A 7 3.34 -13.47 13.25
N GLU A 8 3.58 -12.73 12.17
CA GLU A 8 4.92 -12.49 11.66
C GLU A 8 5.72 -11.58 12.63
N LEU A 9 5.04 -10.56 13.21
CA LEU A 9 5.68 -9.69 14.20
C LEU A 9 5.97 -10.41 15.53
N GLU A 10 5.13 -11.37 15.91
CA GLU A 10 5.34 -12.15 17.12
C GLU A 10 6.68 -12.89 17.08
N SER A 11 7.04 -13.43 15.91
CA SER A 11 8.33 -14.09 15.69
C SER A 11 9.54 -13.15 15.79
N LEU A 12 9.32 -11.85 15.57
CA LEU A 12 10.34 -10.80 15.61
C LEU A 12 10.38 -10.03 16.94
N ASN A 13 9.48 -10.33 17.89
CA ASN A 13 9.27 -9.59 19.13
C ASN A 13 9.10 -8.07 18.88
N MET A 14 8.19 -7.73 17.97
CA MET A 14 7.94 -6.34 17.52
C MET A 14 6.46 -5.95 17.63
N GLN A 15 5.65 -6.65 18.40
CA GLN A 15 4.20 -6.45 18.50
C GLN A 15 3.86 -5.06 19.08
N GLU A 16 4.71 -4.53 19.94
CA GLU A 16 4.57 -3.22 20.57
C GLU A 16 4.65 -2.06 19.57
N LEU A 17 5.11 -2.32 18.34
CA LEU A 17 5.19 -1.32 17.26
C LEU A 17 3.88 -1.15 16.49
N LEU A 18 2.89 -2.00 16.77
CA LEU A 18 1.57 -1.87 16.18
C LEU A 18 0.78 -0.70 16.81
N LYS A 19 0.18 0.12 15.97
CA LYS A 19 -0.81 1.12 16.35
C LYS A 19 -2.20 0.51 16.49
N TYR A 20 -2.55 -0.41 15.58
CA TYR A 20 -3.84 -1.10 15.54
C TYR A 20 -3.62 -2.59 15.27
N ARG A 21 -4.55 -3.43 15.79
CA ARG A 21 -4.60 -4.86 15.52
C ARG A 21 -6.06 -5.29 15.38
N TRP A 22 -6.40 -5.88 14.25
CA TRP A 22 -7.72 -6.42 13.96
C TRP A 22 -7.68 -7.93 13.98
N LYS A 23 -8.56 -8.52 14.80
CA LYS A 23 -8.73 -9.99 14.90
C LYS A 23 -9.77 -10.52 13.93
N ASP A 24 -10.64 -9.64 13.43
CA ASP A 24 -11.70 -9.95 12.47
C ASP A 24 -11.28 -9.44 11.08
N THR A 25 -10.47 -10.25 10.39
CA THR A 25 -10.02 -9.96 9.02
C THR A 25 -10.85 -10.77 8.04
N VAL A 26 -11.54 -10.07 7.12
CA VAL A 26 -12.46 -10.68 6.18
C VAL A 26 -12.22 -10.25 4.73
N SER A 27 -12.67 -11.08 3.79
CA SER A 27 -12.77 -10.74 2.36
C SER A 27 -14.12 -11.16 1.78
N PHE A 28 -14.51 -10.53 0.66
CA PHE A 28 -15.71 -10.83 -0.09
C PHE A 28 -15.32 -11.04 -1.56
N PHE A 29 -15.26 -12.30 -1.99
CA PHE A 29 -14.78 -12.66 -3.33
C PHE A 29 -15.90 -12.90 -4.36
N GLY A 30 -17.15 -13.03 -3.90
CA GLY A 30 -18.25 -13.51 -4.75
C GLY A 30 -18.16 -15.02 -5.01
N ASP A 31 -19.09 -15.55 -5.81
CA ASP A 31 -19.22 -16.98 -6.13
C ASP A 31 -18.78 -17.35 -7.56
N GLY A 32 -17.84 -16.66 -8.11
CA GLY A 32 -17.15 -16.93 -9.36
C GLY A 32 -17.89 -16.49 -10.64
N LEU A 33 -19.10 -16.91 -10.92
CA LEU A 33 -19.83 -16.56 -12.15
C LEU A 33 -21.07 -15.69 -11.91
N SER A 34 -21.60 -15.70 -10.71
CA SER A 34 -22.67 -14.80 -10.31
C SER A 34 -22.15 -13.90 -9.18
N TYR A 35 -22.04 -12.63 -9.44
CA TYR A 35 -21.69 -11.61 -8.42
C TYR A 35 -22.75 -11.48 -7.29
N LYS A 36 -23.65 -12.44 -7.19
CA LYS A 36 -24.74 -12.45 -6.20
C LYS A 36 -24.37 -13.12 -4.88
N GLY A 37 -23.19 -13.71 -4.76
CA GLY A 37 -22.74 -14.35 -3.53
C GLY A 37 -22.08 -13.35 -2.57
N ASN A 38 -22.77 -13.02 -1.49
CA ASN A 38 -22.20 -12.32 -0.33
C ASN A 38 -21.39 -13.28 0.56
N ILE A 39 -20.50 -14.10 -0.03
CA ILE A 39 -19.70 -15.03 0.74
C ILE A 39 -18.62 -14.23 1.46
N CYS A 40 -18.80 -14.08 2.77
CA CYS A 40 -17.77 -13.53 3.65
C CYS A 40 -16.77 -14.64 3.97
N THR A 41 -15.53 -14.45 3.59
CA THR A 41 -14.41 -15.32 3.94
C THR A 41 -13.68 -14.74 5.15
N ASN A 42 -13.70 -15.44 6.28
CA ASN A 42 -12.88 -15.06 7.44
C ASN A 42 -11.50 -15.69 7.29
N HIS A 43 -10.46 -14.87 7.47
CA HIS A 43 -9.09 -15.33 7.33
C HIS A 43 -8.52 -15.99 8.59
N TYR A 44 -9.20 -15.81 9.76
CA TYR A 44 -8.73 -16.30 11.07
C TYR A 44 -7.29 -15.89 11.42
N LEU A 45 -6.85 -14.77 10.86
CA LEU A 45 -5.54 -14.18 11.05
C LEU A 45 -5.70 -12.73 11.53
N ASP A 46 -4.88 -12.37 12.51
CA ASP A 46 -4.83 -11.00 12.99
C ASP A 46 -3.97 -10.15 12.04
N TYR A 47 -4.49 -9.00 11.66
CA TYR A 47 -3.76 -8.01 10.88
C TYR A 47 -3.39 -6.82 11.75
N GLY A 48 -2.17 -6.31 11.59
CA GLY A 48 -1.65 -5.19 12.35
C GLY A 48 -1.25 -4.02 11.47
N LEU A 49 -1.43 -2.80 11.96
CA LEU A 49 -0.96 -1.58 11.34
C LEU A 49 0.13 -0.97 12.22
N PHE A 50 1.28 -0.67 11.65
CA PHE A 50 2.39 -0.05 12.39
C PHE A 50 2.08 1.38 12.82
N ASN A 51 2.57 1.75 13.99
CA ASN A 51 2.89 3.14 14.28
C ASN A 51 4.19 3.46 13.52
N LEU A 52 4.08 4.23 12.43
CA LEU A 52 5.21 4.46 11.54
C LEU A 52 6.40 5.13 12.24
N ASN A 53 6.15 6.10 13.11
CA ASN A 53 7.21 6.79 13.83
C ASN A 53 7.93 5.83 14.79
N ASN A 54 7.17 5.12 15.63
CA ASN A 54 7.74 4.15 16.57
C ASN A 54 8.51 3.04 15.84
N PHE A 55 7.99 2.59 14.69
CA PHE A 55 8.66 1.58 13.87
C PHE A 55 10.00 2.07 13.34
N GLN A 56 10.04 3.29 12.78
CA GLN A 56 11.28 3.90 12.31
C GLN A 56 12.27 4.14 13.45
N GLU A 57 11.83 4.69 14.58
CA GLU A 57 12.66 4.92 15.74
C GLU A 57 13.24 3.61 16.30
N ALA A 58 12.43 2.55 16.40
CA ALA A 58 12.88 1.25 16.86
C ALA A 58 13.94 0.63 15.94
N LEU A 59 13.78 0.75 14.62
CA LEU A 59 14.78 0.29 13.65
C LEU A 59 16.06 1.12 13.73
N LEU A 60 15.95 2.45 13.81
CA LEU A 60 17.10 3.34 13.95
C LEU A 60 17.85 3.07 15.24
N GLY A 61 17.15 2.83 16.34
CA GLY A 61 17.75 2.48 17.64
C GLY A 61 18.56 1.19 17.63
N ARG A 62 18.30 0.27 16.69
CA ARG A 62 19.09 -0.97 16.48
C ARG A 62 20.36 -0.70 15.66
N CYS A 63 20.48 0.45 15.03
CA CYS A 63 21.59 0.79 14.14
C CYS A 63 22.62 1.67 14.88
N ASN A 64 23.61 1.04 15.50
CA ASN A 64 24.67 1.76 16.18
C ASN A 64 25.75 2.25 15.19
N GLY A 65 26.23 3.47 15.36
CA GLY A 65 27.35 4.01 14.58
C GLY A 65 27.00 4.49 13.17
N LEU A 66 25.71 4.71 12.86
CA LEU A 66 25.31 5.29 11.60
C LEU A 66 25.62 6.79 11.54
N SER A 67 26.10 7.24 10.37
CA SER A 67 26.16 8.65 10.01
C SER A 67 25.05 8.98 9.01
N TRP A 68 24.29 10.03 9.27
CA TRP A 68 23.21 10.49 8.39
C TRP A 68 23.66 11.69 7.57
N GLN A 69 23.37 11.62 6.26
CA GLN A 69 23.57 12.75 5.35
C GLN A 69 22.29 12.90 4.50
N VAL A 70 21.85 14.14 4.34
CA VAL A 70 20.74 14.47 3.43
C VAL A 70 21.38 14.96 2.14
N GLU A 71 21.42 14.10 1.12
CA GLU A 71 22.06 14.37 -0.17
C GLU A 71 21.21 13.79 -1.31
N THR A 72 21.30 14.41 -2.47
CA THR A 72 20.79 13.83 -3.71
C THR A 72 21.89 13.06 -4.40
N VAL A 73 21.73 11.75 -4.54
CA VAL A 73 22.68 10.93 -5.30
C VAL A 73 22.47 11.16 -6.80
N GLU A 74 23.51 11.52 -7.50
CA GLU A 74 23.49 11.79 -8.95
C GLU A 74 24.02 10.61 -9.75
N LYS A 75 25.06 9.93 -9.23
CA LYS A 75 25.74 8.85 -9.93
C LYS A 75 26.33 7.83 -8.96
N ILE A 76 26.37 6.57 -9.39
CA ILE A 76 27.10 5.50 -8.72
C ILE A 76 28.10 4.91 -9.71
N ASP A 77 29.38 4.97 -9.38
CA ASP A 77 30.48 4.40 -10.16
C ASP A 77 31.03 3.15 -9.46
N PHE A 78 31.23 2.10 -10.23
CA PHE A 78 31.73 0.82 -9.74
C PHE A 78 33.15 0.58 -10.23
N SER A 79 33.98 0.05 -9.36
CA SER A 79 35.27 -0.55 -9.71
C SER A 79 35.34 -1.98 -9.14
N GLU A 80 36.38 -2.74 -9.46
CA GLU A 80 36.55 -4.10 -8.94
C GLU A 80 36.67 -4.15 -7.39
N LYS A 81 37.08 -3.07 -6.75
CA LYS A 81 37.38 -3.03 -5.31
C LYS A 81 36.45 -2.12 -4.52
N GLU A 82 35.87 -1.12 -5.15
CA GLU A 82 35.17 -0.03 -4.46
C GLU A 82 34.01 0.50 -5.29
N THR A 83 32.99 0.98 -4.59
CA THR A 83 31.86 1.70 -5.17
C THR A 83 31.88 3.16 -4.71
N PHE A 84 31.74 4.07 -5.64
CA PHE A 84 31.68 5.51 -5.36
C PHE A 84 30.29 6.04 -5.58
N VAL A 85 29.71 6.65 -4.52
CA VAL A 85 28.44 7.37 -4.59
C VAL A 85 28.76 8.86 -4.73
N ILE A 86 28.30 9.47 -5.82
CA ILE A 86 28.55 10.87 -6.16
C ILE A 86 27.23 11.62 -6.00
N CYS A 87 27.28 12.68 -5.19
CA CYS A 87 26.12 13.52 -4.88
C CYS A 87 26.11 14.79 -5.74
N ALA A 88 24.93 15.35 -5.96
CA ALA A 88 24.74 16.62 -6.68
C ALA A 88 25.49 17.81 -6.02
N SER A 89 25.75 17.73 -4.73
CA SER A 89 26.60 18.70 -3.99
C SER A 89 28.08 18.62 -4.33
N GLY A 90 28.51 17.62 -5.13
CA GLY A 90 29.91 17.31 -5.42
C GLY A 90 30.59 16.42 -4.38
N LYS A 91 29.92 16.09 -3.27
CA LYS A 91 30.44 15.12 -2.29
C LYS A 91 30.55 13.74 -2.89
N LYS A 92 31.57 13.01 -2.49
CA LYS A 92 31.85 11.66 -2.93
C LYS A 92 32.05 10.75 -1.74
N TYR A 93 31.30 9.64 -1.71
CA TYR A 93 31.42 8.62 -0.68
C TYR A 93 31.98 7.34 -1.30
N ASN A 94 32.87 6.69 -0.57
CA ASN A 94 33.45 5.39 -0.96
C ASN A 94 32.90 4.30 -0.05
N ALA A 95 32.44 3.20 -0.62
CA ALA A 95 31.92 2.06 0.11
C ALA A 95 32.22 0.74 -0.58
N ARG A 96 32.35 -0.33 0.22
CA ARG A 96 32.43 -1.70 -0.29
C ARG A 96 31.07 -2.23 -0.75
N LEU A 97 30.01 -1.73 -0.18
CA LEU A 97 28.62 -2.10 -0.49
C LEU A 97 27.77 -0.84 -0.49
N VAL A 98 26.93 -0.69 -1.50
CA VAL A 98 25.90 0.31 -1.61
C VAL A 98 24.56 -0.38 -1.73
N ILE A 99 23.59 0.01 -0.89
CA ILE A 99 22.21 -0.49 -0.93
C ILE A 99 21.32 0.65 -1.42
N ASP A 100 20.71 0.46 -2.59
CA ASP A 100 19.72 1.38 -3.13
C ASP A 100 18.33 0.98 -2.64
N ALA A 101 17.74 1.79 -1.77
CA ALA A 101 16.40 1.64 -1.25
C ALA A 101 15.47 2.81 -1.69
N SER A 102 15.79 3.48 -2.80
CA SER A 102 15.04 4.64 -3.30
C SER A 102 13.74 4.29 -4.03
N GLY A 103 13.41 3.00 -4.14
CA GLY A 103 12.17 2.49 -4.72
C GLY A 103 12.30 2.12 -6.20
N HIS A 104 11.15 1.91 -6.85
CA HIS A 104 11.12 1.32 -8.19
C HIS A 104 11.54 2.26 -9.33
N LYS A 105 11.59 3.57 -9.09
CA LYS A 105 11.98 4.58 -10.09
C LYS A 105 13.47 4.96 -10.03
N THR A 106 14.27 4.16 -9.33
CA THR A 106 15.70 4.44 -9.19
C THR A 106 16.39 4.50 -10.57
N PRO A 107 17.22 5.54 -10.84
CA PRO A 107 18.03 5.63 -12.05
C PRO A 107 19.30 4.75 -12.01
N PHE A 108 19.61 4.15 -10.84
CA PHE A 108 20.87 3.43 -10.64
C PHE A 108 20.78 1.95 -10.99
N ILE A 109 19.57 1.44 -11.26
CA ILE A 109 19.34 0.05 -11.65
C ILE A 109 18.92 -0.01 -13.11
N ARG A 110 19.70 -0.67 -13.94
CA ARG A 110 19.39 -0.92 -15.35
C ARG A 110 18.41 -2.08 -15.47
N ARG A 111 17.35 -1.88 -16.24
CA ARG A 111 16.31 -2.87 -16.53
C ARG A 111 16.01 -2.86 -18.03
N PRO A 112 15.53 -3.97 -18.63
CA PRO A 112 14.99 -3.95 -19.98
C PRO A 112 13.83 -2.93 -20.10
N GLU A 113 13.84 -2.14 -21.18
CA GLU A 113 12.86 -1.05 -21.40
C GLU A 113 11.64 -1.48 -22.22
N ASP A 114 11.71 -2.66 -22.84
CA ASP A 114 10.82 -3.17 -23.87
C ASP A 114 9.56 -3.89 -23.34
N LYS A 115 9.33 -3.87 -22.03
CA LYS A 115 8.14 -4.49 -21.43
C LYS A 115 7.15 -3.46 -20.92
N GLU A 116 5.89 -3.64 -21.30
CA GLU A 116 4.80 -2.90 -20.69
C GLU A 116 4.67 -3.27 -19.22
N ILE A 117 4.75 -2.27 -18.35
CA ILE A 117 4.71 -2.47 -16.91
C ILE A 117 3.28 -2.30 -16.41
N ALA A 118 2.66 -3.42 -16.03
CA ALA A 118 1.38 -3.39 -15.34
C ALA A 118 1.57 -2.84 -13.92
N LYS A 119 0.64 -1.96 -13.51
CA LYS A 119 0.67 -1.32 -12.21
C LYS A 119 -0.65 -1.53 -11.49
N GLN A 120 -0.56 -1.75 -10.21
CA GLN A 120 -1.68 -1.67 -9.28
C GLN A 120 -1.80 -0.24 -8.78
N ALA A 121 -2.99 0.35 -8.89
CA ALA A 121 -3.28 1.69 -8.42
C ALA A 121 -4.28 1.62 -7.27
N ALA A 122 -4.13 2.52 -6.28
CA ALA A 122 -5.04 2.64 -5.16
C ALA A 122 -5.29 4.11 -4.81
N TYR A 123 -6.56 4.42 -4.49
CA TYR A 123 -6.98 5.69 -3.93
C TYR A 123 -7.68 5.45 -2.60
N GLY A 124 -7.15 6.03 -1.53
CA GLY A 124 -7.64 5.85 -0.18
C GLY A 124 -7.92 7.15 0.56
N VAL A 125 -8.80 7.05 1.55
CA VAL A 125 -9.18 8.14 2.45
C VAL A 125 -9.14 7.66 3.89
N VAL A 126 -8.40 8.36 4.74
CA VAL A 126 -8.61 8.34 6.18
C VAL A 126 -9.56 9.47 6.53
N GLY A 127 -10.67 9.17 7.22
CA GLY A 127 -11.67 10.20 7.49
C GLY A 127 -12.75 9.78 8.46
N LYS A 128 -13.73 10.70 8.64
CA LYS A 128 -14.99 10.43 9.34
C LYS A 128 -16.11 10.30 8.34
N PHE A 129 -17.07 9.47 8.67
CA PHE A 129 -18.15 9.09 7.77
C PHE A 129 -19.50 9.20 8.51
N SER A 130 -20.57 9.48 7.76
CA SER A 130 -21.95 9.59 8.31
C SER A 130 -22.43 8.31 9.00
N SER A 131 -21.87 7.17 8.62
CA SER A 131 -22.03 5.89 9.30
C SER A 131 -20.79 5.01 9.03
N PRO A 132 -20.51 4.01 9.88
CA PRO A 132 -19.33 3.16 9.74
C PRO A 132 -19.23 2.46 8.36
N PRO A 133 -18.19 2.67 7.55
CA PRO A 133 -18.00 1.99 6.27
C PRO A 133 -17.62 0.50 6.45
N VAL A 134 -17.11 0.15 7.61
CA VAL A 134 -16.77 -1.20 8.05
C VAL A 134 -17.21 -1.39 9.51
N GLU A 135 -17.53 -2.62 9.89
CA GLU A 135 -17.91 -2.94 11.26
C GLU A 135 -16.76 -2.64 12.23
N LYS A 136 -17.14 -2.32 13.48
CA LYS A 136 -16.19 -2.00 14.54
C LYS A 136 -15.18 -3.12 14.76
N ASN A 137 -13.91 -2.77 14.89
CA ASN A 137 -12.76 -3.68 15.07
C ASN A 137 -12.56 -4.68 13.91
N ARG A 138 -13.17 -4.44 12.75
CA ARG A 138 -13.03 -5.28 11.55
C ARG A 138 -12.05 -4.66 10.57
N PHE A 139 -11.32 -5.54 9.91
CA PHE A 139 -10.52 -5.23 8.74
C PHE A 139 -11.07 -5.98 7.52
N VAL A 140 -11.47 -5.25 6.49
CA VAL A 140 -11.84 -5.79 5.19
C VAL A 140 -10.60 -5.76 4.31
N LEU A 141 -10.02 -6.95 4.05
CA LEU A 141 -8.81 -7.09 3.26
C LEU A 141 -9.09 -6.91 1.75
N MET A 142 -10.16 -7.49 1.24
CA MET A 142 -10.58 -7.35 -0.16
C MET A 142 -12.10 -7.52 -0.27
N ASP A 143 -12.80 -6.48 -0.72
CA ASP A 143 -14.23 -6.56 -1.05
C ASP A 143 -14.43 -6.32 -2.54
N PHE A 144 -14.59 -7.41 -3.29
CA PHE A 144 -14.81 -7.38 -4.73
C PHE A 144 -16.29 -7.25 -5.14
N ARG A 145 -17.22 -7.07 -4.21
CA ARG A 145 -18.64 -6.92 -4.54
C ARG A 145 -18.88 -5.73 -5.46
N PRO A 146 -19.52 -5.93 -6.62
CA PRO A 146 -19.59 -4.93 -7.67
C PRO A 146 -20.90 -4.11 -7.66
N ASP A 147 -21.72 -4.20 -6.61
CA ASP A 147 -23.09 -3.66 -6.57
C ASP A 147 -23.18 -2.15 -6.86
N HIS A 148 -22.07 -1.44 -6.74
CA HIS A 148 -21.93 0.00 -7.00
C HIS A 148 -21.47 0.33 -8.43
N LEU A 149 -21.12 -0.67 -9.24
CA LEU A 149 -20.57 -0.48 -10.58
C LEU A 149 -21.69 -0.53 -11.64
N ASN A 150 -21.57 0.34 -12.64
CA ASN A 150 -22.43 0.30 -13.80
C ASN A 150 -21.92 -0.68 -14.87
N ALA A 151 -22.72 -0.92 -15.93
CA ALA A 151 -22.40 -1.89 -16.97
C ALA A 151 -21.10 -1.60 -17.75
N THR A 152 -20.65 -0.35 -17.81
CA THR A 152 -19.38 0.05 -18.43
C THR A 152 -18.23 -0.29 -17.51
N GLN A 153 -18.33 0.10 -16.23
CA GLN A 153 -17.31 -0.14 -15.21
C GLN A 153 -17.07 -1.63 -14.94
N LEU A 154 -18.09 -2.48 -15.09
CA LEU A 154 -17.95 -3.95 -14.98
C LEU A 154 -17.07 -4.57 -16.07
N LYS A 155 -16.82 -3.84 -17.18
CA LYS A 155 -15.92 -4.30 -18.27
C LYS A 155 -14.49 -3.77 -18.13
N GLU A 156 -14.27 -2.85 -17.21
CA GLU A 156 -12.96 -2.28 -16.90
C GLU A 156 -12.18 -3.22 -15.95
N PRO A 157 -10.86 -3.01 -15.78
CA PRO A 157 -10.09 -3.76 -14.79
C PRO A 157 -10.75 -3.72 -13.41
N PRO A 158 -10.91 -4.87 -12.74
CA PRO A 158 -11.60 -4.92 -11.46
C PRO A 158 -10.85 -4.18 -10.37
N SER A 159 -11.60 -3.72 -9.38
CA SER A 159 -11.08 -3.12 -8.15
C SER A 159 -11.81 -3.71 -6.94
N PHE A 160 -11.24 -3.51 -5.78
CA PHE A 160 -11.78 -3.97 -4.51
C PHE A 160 -11.63 -2.88 -3.44
N LEU A 161 -12.51 -2.92 -2.44
CA LEU A 161 -12.36 -2.09 -1.25
C LEU A 161 -11.43 -2.77 -0.25
N TYR A 162 -10.51 -1.98 0.29
CA TYR A 162 -9.71 -2.25 1.46
C TYR A 162 -10.17 -1.29 2.56
N ALA A 163 -10.58 -1.77 3.75
CA ALA A 163 -11.18 -0.91 4.75
C ALA A 163 -10.90 -1.34 6.19
N MET A 164 -10.64 -0.36 7.05
CA MET A 164 -10.30 -0.56 8.46
C MET A 164 -11.04 0.42 9.37
N ASP A 165 -11.52 -0.10 10.51
CA ASP A 165 -11.86 0.74 11.67
C ASP A 165 -10.58 1.09 12.43
N LEU A 166 -10.27 2.38 12.58
CA LEU A 166 -9.07 2.85 13.28
C LEU A 166 -9.30 3.05 14.79
N GLY A 167 -10.49 2.72 15.32
CA GLY A 167 -10.80 2.66 16.74
C GLY A 167 -11.03 4.00 17.45
N ASP A 168 -10.77 5.13 16.77
CA ASP A 168 -10.89 6.49 17.29
C ASP A 168 -12.08 7.27 16.67
N GLY A 169 -12.97 6.56 15.97
CA GLY A 169 -14.07 7.14 15.21
C GLY A 169 -13.68 7.55 13.79
N SER A 170 -12.43 7.36 13.40
CA SER A 170 -11.98 7.45 12.02
C SER A 170 -11.87 6.08 11.38
N TYR A 171 -11.93 6.07 10.05
CA TYR A 171 -11.82 4.87 9.23
C TYR A 171 -10.87 5.12 8.08
N PHE A 172 -10.18 4.07 7.64
CA PHE A 172 -9.48 4.06 6.37
C PHE A 172 -10.29 3.25 5.37
N VAL A 173 -10.53 3.83 4.21
CA VAL A 173 -11.18 3.16 3.07
C VAL A 173 -10.38 3.43 1.80
N GLU A 174 -10.13 2.38 1.02
CA GLU A 174 -9.33 2.48 -0.19
C GLU A 174 -9.92 1.61 -1.30
N GLU A 175 -10.09 2.17 -2.48
CA GLU A 175 -10.43 1.42 -3.69
C GLU A 175 -9.14 1.13 -4.45
N THR A 176 -8.82 -0.16 -4.58
CA THR A 176 -7.57 -0.66 -5.16
C THR A 176 -7.86 -1.46 -6.42
N SER A 177 -7.22 -1.14 -7.54
CA SER A 177 -7.34 -1.92 -8.78
C SER A 177 -6.49 -3.19 -8.74
N LEU A 178 -6.84 -4.19 -9.52
CA LEU A 178 -5.86 -5.19 -9.93
C LEU A 178 -4.84 -4.58 -10.89
N ALA A 179 -3.69 -5.25 -11.03
CA ALA A 179 -2.64 -4.77 -11.91
C ALA A 179 -3.08 -4.81 -13.38
N CYS A 180 -2.93 -3.70 -14.05
CA CYS A 180 -3.22 -3.57 -15.49
C CYS A 180 -2.28 -2.55 -16.13
N ALA A 181 -2.23 -2.57 -17.46
CA ALA A 181 -1.49 -1.64 -18.29
C ALA A 181 -2.39 -1.15 -19.44
N PRO A 182 -2.69 0.14 -19.52
CA PRO A 182 -2.33 1.19 -18.55
C PRO A 182 -3.03 1.00 -17.18
N PRO A 183 -2.50 1.57 -16.08
CA PRO A 183 -3.14 1.47 -14.77
C PRO A 183 -4.47 2.22 -14.73
N VAL A 184 -5.40 1.78 -13.87
CA VAL A 184 -6.61 2.52 -13.58
C VAL A 184 -6.25 3.90 -13.00
N SER A 185 -6.90 4.96 -13.48
CA SER A 185 -6.62 6.30 -12.99
C SER A 185 -7.11 6.52 -11.55
N PHE A 186 -6.46 7.42 -10.83
CA PHE A 186 -6.90 7.77 -9.47
C PHE A 186 -8.30 8.39 -9.46
N GLU A 187 -8.66 9.16 -10.50
CA GLU A 187 -9.99 9.74 -10.66
C GLU A 187 -11.05 8.64 -10.79
N SER A 188 -10.76 7.59 -11.55
CA SER A 188 -11.66 6.44 -11.70
C SER A 188 -11.82 5.69 -10.37
N LEU A 189 -10.73 5.47 -9.63
CA LEU A 189 -10.78 4.81 -8.33
C LEU A 189 -11.53 5.66 -7.29
N LYS A 190 -11.30 6.97 -7.27
CA LYS A 190 -12.04 7.93 -6.43
C LYS A 190 -13.54 7.87 -6.74
N ALA A 191 -13.91 7.87 -8.02
CA ALA A 191 -15.31 7.76 -8.44
C ALA A 191 -15.94 6.44 -8.00
N ARG A 192 -15.22 5.31 -8.12
CA ARG A 192 -15.68 3.99 -7.67
C ARG A 192 -15.85 3.93 -6.15
N LEU A 193 -14.88 4.47 -5.39
CA LEU A 193 -14.98 4.54 -3.93
C LEU A 193 -16.21 5.34 -3.50
N ASN A 194 -16.43 6.53 -4.08
CA ASN A 194 -17.60 7.35 -3.79
C ASN A 194 -18.90 6.65 -4.16
N SER A 195 -18.95 5.97 -5.31
CA SER A 195 -20.12 5.18 -5.73
C SER A 195 -20.40 4.03 -4.75
N ARG A 196 -19.34 3.32 -4.29
CA ARG A 196 -19.46 2.23 -3.31
C ARG A 196 -20.00 2.72 -1.96
N LEU A 197 -19.48 3.84 -1.45
CA LEU A 197 -19.97 4.46 -0.23
C LEU A 197 -21.42 4.93 -0.36
N SER A 198 -21.73 5.65 -1.45
CA SER A 198 -23.09 6.14 -1.73
C SER A 198 -24.10 5.02 -1.87
N ASN A 199 -23.73 3.89 -2.51
CA ASN A 199 -24.59 2.71 -2.63
C ASN A 199 -24.94 2.09 -1.28
N LYS A 200 -24.10 2.32 -0.26
CA LYS A 200 -24.33 1.93 1.14
C LYS A 200 -25.00 3.05 1.98
N GLY A 201 -25.34 4.19 1.38
CA GLY A 201 -25.88 5.35 2.09
C GLY A 201 -24.87 6.08 2.97
N ILE A 202 -23.58 5.90 2.72
CA ILE A 202 -22.48 6.46 3.51
C ILE A 202 -21.94 7.70 2.82
N GLN A 203 -21.72 8.78 3.57
CA GLN A 203 -21.10 10.02 3.11
C GLN A 203 -19.79 10.25 3.85
N ILE A 204 -18.79 10.80 3.16
CA ILE A 204 -17.55 11.26 3.77
C ILE A 204 -17.85 12.64 4.38
N GLU A 205 -17.74 12.75 5.71
CA GLU A 205 -17.97 14.00 6.44
C GLU A 205 -16.69 14.83 6.61
N GLU A 206 -15.55 14.14 6.82
CA GLU A 206 -14.26 14.78 7.01
C GLU A 206 -13.17 13.92 6.37
N ILE A 207 -12.33 14.52 5.55
CA ILE A 207 -11.11 13.89 5.02
C ILE A 207 -9.93 14.37 5.87
N ILE A 208 -9.31 13.43 6.61
CA ILE A 208 -8.11 13.68 7.41
C ILE A 208 -6.87 13.52 6.55
N HIS A 209 -6.87 12.51 5.66
CA HIS A 209 -5.76 12.22 4.77
C HIS A 209 -6.24 11.50 3.50
N GLU A 210 -5.67 11.86 2.34
CA GLU A 210 -5.85 11.14 1.09
C GLU A 210 -4.55 10.39 0.74
N GLU A 211 -4.69 9.15 0.30
CA GLU A 211 -3.56 8.32 -0.12
C GLU A 211 -3.71 7.95 -1.60
N HIS A 212 -2.61 8.09 -2.34
CA HIS A 212 -2.51 7.72 -3.75
C HIS A 212 -1.31 6.80 -3.92
N CYS A 213 -1.58 5.54 -4.24
CA CYS A 213 -0.53 4.54 -4.39
C CYS A 213 -0.48 3.98 -5.81
N LEU A 214 0.73 3.76 -6.31
CA LEU A 214 0.97 3.17 -7.63
C LEU A 214 2.15 2.22 -7.56
N PHE A 215 1.89 0.92 -7.69
CA PHE A 215 2.89 -0.13 -7.56
C PHE A 215 3.11 -0.84 -8.90
N PRO A 216 4.35 -0.93 -9.41
CA PRO A 216 4.66 -1.80 -10.52
C PRO A 216 4.63 -3.27 -10.08
N MET A 217 3.94 -4.13 -10.85
CA MET A 217 3.74 -5.53 -10.47
C MET A 217 4.59 -6.52 -11.27
N ASN A 218 5.12 -6.10 -12.42
CA ASN A 218 5.92 -6.95 -13.30
C ASN A 218 7.20 -6.26 -13.78
N LEU A 219 7.86 -5.49 -12.89
CA LEU A 219 9.15 -4.90 -13.22
C LEU A 219 10.13 -5.97 -13.69
N PRO A 220 10.80 -5.77 -14.83
CA PRO A 220 11.86 -6.66 -15.26
C PRO A 220 12.97 -6.75 -14.20
N LEU A 221 13.57 -7.93 -14.04
CA LEU A 221 14.74 -8.07 -13.19
C LEU A 221 15.89 -7.24 -13.78
N PRO A 222 16.75 -6.68 -12.93
CA PRO A 222 17.98 -6.02 -13.40
C PRO A 222 18.94 -7.02 -14.06
N TYR A 223 19.81 -6.54 -14.94
CA TYR A 223 20.86 -7.32 -15.58
C TYR A 223 22.24 -6.69 -15.35
#